data_80cec6210bba09284bfb9304eade443b
#
_entry.id   80cec6210bba09284bfb9304eade443b
#
_cell.length_a   1.000
_cell.length_b   1.000
_cell.length_c   1.000
_cell.angle_alpha   90.00
_cell.angle_beta   90.00
_cell.angle_gamma   90.00
#
_symmetry.space_group_name_H-M   'P 1'
#
loop_
_entity.id
_entity.type
_entity.pdbx_description
1 polymer ?
#
loop_
_entity_poly.entity_id
_entity_poly.type
_entity_poly.pdbx_seq_one_letter_code
_entity_poly.pdbx_strand_id
1 'polypeptide(L)'
;LSIANLLRKTGVVGKFVEVFGDGLENLSVTDRATIGNMSPEFGCTVTYFPIDNRTLEYMRSTNRSEEQIKIVETYCKENLLWRTGNEKINYSTVVELDLSTLEPTVSGPKRPQDKILVKDLENKFKEVLKNEFSREYQPKDERTESAWLKEGGSGTEFVFGKVPIHGEVKSEIIVDDSHHSVRIKQTNKEYVLSDGHIVIAAITSCTNTSNPAVMVGAGLLARNAVEKGLRTKSWVKTSLAPGSKVVTKYLERSGLNVDLEALRFHTVGYGCTSCIGNSGPLPPAIATAVDKGELVVASVLSGNRN
;
A
#
# COMPACT_ATOMS: atom_id res chain seq x y z
N LEU A 1 -9.87 -4.39 -0.22
CA LEU A 1 -9.93 -4.68 -1.66
C LEU A 1 -11.06 -5.64 -2.02
N SER A 2 -11.24 -6.77 -1.32
CA SER A 2 -12.32 -7.74 -1.63
C SER A 2 -13.72 -7.12 -1.53
N ILE A 3 -13.98 -6.32 -0.49
CA ILE A 3 -15.24 -5.56 -0.34
C ILE A 3 -15.41 -4.58 -1.51
N ALA A 4 -14.38 -3.82 -1.85
CA ALA A 4 -14.43 -2.87 -2.95
C ALA A 4 -14.73 -3.55 -4.30
N ASN A 5 -14.09 -4.69 -4.57
CA ASN A 5 -14.33 -5.49 -5.77
C ASN A 5 -15.77 -6.04 -5.80
N LEU A 6 -16.25 -6.59 -4.68
CA LEU A 6 -17.61 -7.12 -4.55
C LEU A 6 -18.66 -6.04 -4.79
N LEU A 7 -18.56 -4.91 -4.08
CA LEU A 7 -19.52 -3.81 -4.20
C LEU A 7 -19.49 -3.16 -5.58
N ARG A 8 -18.30 -3.05 -6.19
CA ARG A 8 -18.19 -2.54 -7.56
C ARG A 8 -18.90 -3.44 -8.58
N LYS A 9 -18.76 -4.76 -8.43
CA LYS A 9 -19.46 -5.75 -9.28
C LYS A 9 -20.97 -5.71 -9.05
N THR A 10 -21.41 -5.47 -7.84
CA THR A 10 -22.85 -5.34 -7.50
C THR A 10 -23.47 -4.06 -8.09
N GLY A 11 -22.67 -3.04 -8.38
CA GLY A 11 -23.18 -1.80 -8.97
C GLY A 11 -23.81 -0.87 -7.93
N VAL A 12 -23.02 -0.42 -6.97
CA VAL A 12 -23.46 0.46 -5.87
C VAL A 12 -23.29 1.96 -6.17
N VAL A 13 -22.99 2.33 -7.40
CA VAL A 13 -22.82 3.72 -7.80
C VAL A 13 -24.10 4.51 -7.52
N GLY A 14 -23.96 5.62 -6.80
CA GLY A 14 -25.08 6.47 -6.40
C GLY A 14 -25.95 5.91 -5.28
N LYS A 15 -25.55 4.78 -4.66
CA LYS A 15 -26.29 4.16 -3.55
C LYS A 15 -25.64 4.46 -2.20
N PHE A 16 -26.41 4.24 -1.14
CA PHE A 16 -25.90 4.13 0.23
C PHE A 16 -25.60 2.67 0.51
N VAL A 17 -24.47 2.40 1.11
CA VAL A 17 -24.07 1.07 1.55
C VAL A 17 -24.06 1.05 3.07
N GLU A 18 -24.84 0.17 3.66
CA GLU A 18 -24.81 -0.11 5.10
C GLU A 18 -24.17 -1.47 5.32
N VAL A 19 -23.23 -1.53 6.26
CA VAL A 19 -22.53 -2.77 6.62
C VAL A 19 -23.09 -3.31 7.91
N PHE A 20 -23.55 -4.56 7.90
CA PHE A 20 -24.17 -5.22 9.05
C PHE A 20 -23.72 -6.69 9.16
N GLY A 21 -24.18 -7.38 10.19
CA GLY A 21 -23.86 -8.79 10.44
C GLY A 21 -22.81 -9.00 11.53
N ASP A 22 -22.61 -10.27 11.92
CA ASP A 22 -21.77 -10.65 13.05
C ASP A 22 -20.27 -10.38 12.82
N GLY A 23 -19.85 -10.38 11.57
CA GLY A 23 -18.47 -10.05 11.18
C GLY A 23 -18.01 -8.67 11.65
N LEU A 24 -18.93 -7.73 11.94
CA LEU A 24 -18.62 -6.40 12.47
C LEU A 24 -17.91 -6.43 13.84
N GLU A 25 -18.14 -7.46 14.64
CA GLU A 25 -17.47 -7.60 15.94
C GLU A 25 -15.99 -7.77 15.83
N ASN A 26 -15.50 -8.29 14.69
CA ASN A 26 -14.09 -8.47 14.39
C ASN A 26 -13.44 -7.25 13.74
N LEU A 27 -14.23 -6.22 13.39
CA LEU A 27 -13.75 -5.01 12.75
C LEU A 27 -13.66 -3.86 13.76
N SER A 28 -12.46 -3.38 14.01
CA SER A 28 -12.25 -2.15 14.77
C SER A 28 -12.82 -0.94 14.02
N VAL A 29 -13.03 0.18 14.72
CA VAL A 29 -13.46 1.42 14.06
C VAL A 29 -12.45 1.88 12.99
N THR A 30 -11.17 1.62 13.19
CA THR A 30 -10.12 1.95 12.22
C THR A 30 -10.19 1.08 10.97
N ASP A 31 -10.59 -0.19 11.08
CA ASP A 31 -10.84 -1.07 9.93
C ASP A 31 -12.10 -0.61 9.17
N ARG A 32 -13.17 -0.28 9.88
CA ARG A 32 -14.41 0.27 9.29
C ARG A 32 -14.13 1.60 8.57
N ALA A 33 -13.32 2.48 9.17
CA ALA A 33 -12.91 3.73 8.55
C ALA A 33 -12.08 3.49 7.28
N THR A 34 -11.22 2.48 7.27
CA THR A 34 -10.47 2.08 6.08
C THR A 34 -11.41 1.65 4.94
N ILE A 35 -12.42 0.83 5.25
CA ILE A 35 -13.43 0.41 4.27
C ILE A 35 -14.23 1.62 3.77
N GLY A 36 -14.70 2.48 4.69
CA GLY A 36 -15.44 3.70 4.35
C GLY A 36 -14.63 4.66 3.48
N ASN A 37 -13.32 4.77 3.70
CA ASN A 37 -12.43 5.59 2.90
C ASN A 37 -12.32 5.10 1.44
N MET A 38 -12.66 3.84 1.18
CA MET A 38 -12.68 3.23 -0.15
C MET A 38 -14.02 3.41 -0.89
N SER A 39 -14.98 4.17 -0.33
CA SER A 39 -16.27 4.44 -0.98
C SER A 39 -16.15 4.96 -2.41
N PRO A 40 -15.20 5.87 -2.75
CA PRO A 40 -15.00 6.29 -4.13
C PRO A 40 -14.57 5.15 -5.07
N GLU A 41 -13.78 4.19 -4.58
CA GLU A 41 -13.28 3.06 -5.38
C GLU A 41 -14.40 2.13 -5.83
N PHE A 42 -15.36 1.85 -4.98
CA PHE A 42 -16.56 1.08 -5.38
C PHE A 42 -17.73 1.96 -5.81
N GLY A 43 -17.63 3.28 -5.62
CA GLY A 43 -18.50 4.28 -6.25
C GLY A 43 -19.79 4.54 -5.50
N CYS A 44 -19.94 4.15 -4.23
CA CYS A 44 -21.13 4.48 -3.44
C CYS A 44 -21.08 5.93 -2.91
N THR A 45 -22.25 6.47 -2.58
CA THR A 45 -22.37 7.81 -2.02
C THR A 45 -21.93 7.86 -0.55
N VAL A 46 -22.30 6.84 0.21
CA VAL A 46 -22.00 6.71 1.66
C VAL A 46 -21.76 5.25 1.99
N THR A 47 -20.76 4.99 2.83
CA THR A 47 -20.62 3.71 3.53
C THR A 47 -20.86 3.94 5.01
N TYR A 48 -21.92 3.35 5.54
CA TYR A 48 -22.33 3.48 6.93
C TYR A 48 -22.00 2.22 7.71
N PHE A 49 -21.43 2.42 8.89
CA PHE A 49 -21.23 1.39 9.90
C PHE A 49 -21.99 1.77 11.16
N PRO A 50 -22.72 0.84 11.78
CA PRO A 50 -23.48 1.14 12.98
C PRO A 50 -22.57 1.45 14.17
N ILE A 51 -23.11 2.19 15.13
CA ILE A 51 -22.44 2.54 16.38
C ILE A 51 -22.61 1.38 17.37
N ASP A 52 -21.52 0.96 17.99
CA ASP A 52 -21.48 -0.16 18.93
C ASP A 52 -20.34 0.04 19.97
N ASN A 53 -20.07 -0.99 20.78
CA ASN A 53 -19.03 -0.97 21.79
C ASN A 53 -17.64 -0.66 21.21
N ARG A 54 -17.33 -1.08 19.98
CA ARG A 54 -16.06 -0.75 19.30
C ARG A 54 -15.91 0.75 19.09
N THR A 55 -17.02 1.46 18.88
CA THR A 55 -17.01 2.93 18.80
C THR A 55 -16.58 3.56 20.12
N LEU A 56 -17.10 3.05 21.24
CA LEU A 56 -16.71 3.57 22.57
C LEU A 56 -15.25 3.24 22.91
N GLU A 57 -14.77 2.04 22.57
CA GLU A 57 -13.36 1.67 22.69
C GLU A 57 -12.46 2.63 21.91
N TYR A 58 -12.80 2.95 20.69
CA TYR A 58 -12.08 3.91 19.87
C TYR A 58 -12.08 5.31 20.49
N MET A 59 -13.21 5.77 21.02
CA MET A 59 -13.31 7.06 21.69
C MET A 59 -12.38 7.12 22.91
N ARG A 60 -12.28 6.06 23.70
CA ARG A 60 -11.32 5.97 24.82
C ARG A 60 -9.88 6.03 24.33
N SER A 61 -9.57 5.23 23.32
CA SER A 61 -8.21 5.19 22.75
C SER A 61 -7.75 6.51 22.13
N THR A 62 -8.71 7.35 21.75
CA THR A 62 -8.48 8.69 21.21
C THR A 62 -8.68 9.80 22.23
N ASN A 63 -8.65 9.45 23.53
CA ASN A 63 -8.65 10.37 24.66
C ASN A 63 -9.92 11.23 24.80
N ARG A 64 -11.11 10.65 24.49
CA ARG A 64 -12.38 11.27 24.84
C ARG A 64 -12.71 11.01 26.30
N SER A 65 -13.32 12.01 26.99
CA SER A 65 -13.72 11.84 28.38
C SER A 65 -14.83 10.79 28.53
N GLU A 66 -14.87 10.12 29.69
CA GLU A 66 -15.96 9.16 29.97
C GLU A 66 -17.33 9.82 29.98
N GLU A 67 -17.40 11.08 30.38
CA GLU A 67 -18.66 11.87 30.28
C GLU A 67 -19.13 11.97 28.83
N GLN A 68 -18.24 12.37 27.92
CA GLN A 68 -18.55 12.46 26.49
C GLN A 68 -18.95 11.10 25.90
N ILE A 69 -18.24 10.03 26.30
CA ILE A 69 -18.55 8.66 25.87
C ILE A 69 -19.93 8.25 26.33
N LYS A 70 -20.29 8.57 27.58
CA LYS A 70 -21.62 8.29 28.14
C LYS A 70 -22.73 9.02 27.41
N ILE A 71 -22.50 10.29 27.06
CA ILE A 71 -23.45 11.08 26.25
C ILE A 71 -23.68 10.41 24.90
N VAL A 72 -22.60 10.04 24.19
CA VAL A 72 -22.70 9.38 22.87
C VAL A 72 -23.44 8.03 22.99
N GLU A 73 -23.09 7.21 23.97
CA GLU A 73 -23.74 5.92 24.20
C GLU A 73 -25.23 6.10 24.44
N THR A 74 -25.60 6.97 25.38
CA THR A 74 -26.99 7.23 25.74
C THR A 74 -27.77 7.77 24.54
N TYR A 75 -27.24 8.79 23.88
CA TYR A 75 -27.87 9.40 22.71
C TYR A 75 -28.11 8.39 21.60
N CYS A 76 -27.13 7.54 21.29
CA CYS A 76 -27.25 6.57 20.22
C CYS A 76 -28.27 5.46 20.57
N LYS A 77 -28.37 5.06 21.83
CA LYS A 77 -29.35 4.08 22.28
C LYS A 77 -30.77 4.64 22.21
N GLU A 78 -31.01 5.85 22.72
CA GLU A 78 -32.29 6.52 22.71
C GLU A 78 -32.80 6.84 21.28
N ASN A 79 -31.91 7.11 20.35
CA ASN A 79 -32.25 7.42 18.97
C ASN A 79 -32.19 6.20 18.01
N LEU A 80 -32.11 4.98 18.53
CA LEU A 80 -32.07 3.74 17.75
C LEU A 80 -30.91 3.66 16.74
N LEU A 81 -29.80 4.35 17.03
CA LEU A 81 -28.56 4.32 16.22
C LEU A 81 -27.57 3.26 16.72
N TRP A 82 -27.88 2.65 17.87
CA TRP A 82 -27.03 1.65 18.51
C TRP A 82 -27.29 0.25 17.94
N ARG A 83 -26.23 -0.44 17.52
CA ARG A 83 -26.34 -1.82 17.03
C ARG A 83 -26.66 -2.76 18.18
N THR A 84 -27.78 -3.48 18.07
CA THR A 84 -28.19 -4.54 19.00
C THR A 84 -27.98 -5.94 18.41
N GLY A 85 -27.85 -6.04 17.09
CA GLY A 85 -27.77 -7.31 16.34
C GLY A 85 -29.13 -7.91 16.00
N ASN A 86 -30.24 -7.28 16.44
CA ASN A 86 -31.61 -7.76 16.25
C ASN A 86 -32.42 -6.84 15.32
N GLU A 87 -31.78 -5.91 14.63
CA GLU A 87 -32.45 -4.95 13.76
C GLU A 87 -33.10 -5.66 12.57
N LYS A 88 -34.40 -5.38 12.37
CA LYS A 88 -35.12 -5.86 11.20
C LYS A 88 -35.24 -4.74 10.18
N ILE A 89 -34.18 -4.56 9.43
CA ILE A 89 -34.08 -3.53 8.39
C ILE A 89 -34.36 -4.15 7.03
N ASN A 90 -35.22 -3.53 6.25
CA ASN A 90 -35.48 -3.95 4.87
C ASN A 90 -34.57 -3.21 3.92
N TYR A 91 -33.57 -3.91 3.37
CA TYR A 91 -32.67 -3.39 2.37
C TYR A 91 -33.20 -3.66 0.95
N SER A 92 -32.94 -2.75 0.04
CA SER A 92 -33.27 -2.95 -1.38
C SER A 92 -32.45 -4.07 -2.04
N THR A 93 -31.25 -4.30 -1.55
CA THR A 93 -30.35 -5.39 -2.00
C THR A 93 -29.42 -5.76 -0.85
N VAL A 94 -29.23 -7.05 -0.63
CA VAL A 94 -28.29 -7.58 0.36
C VAL A 94 -27.18 -8.32 -0.38
N VAL A 95 -25.93 -8.10 0.05
CA VAL A 95 -24.74 -8.79 -0.46
C VAL A 95 -23.97 -9.35 0.72
N GLU A 96 -23.64 -10.61 0.67
CA GLU A 96 -22.92 -11.31 1.74
C GLU A 96 -21.45 -11.50 1.39
N LEU A 97 -20.58 -11.35 2.38
CA LEU A 97 -19.15 -11.66 2.30
C LEU A 97 -18.71 -12.39 3.57
N ASP A 98 -18.29 -13.63 3.41
CA ASP A 98 -17.63 -14.37 4.47
C ASP A 98 -16.18 -13.92 4.59
N LEU A 99 -15.83 -13.28 5.72
CA LEU A 99 -14.49 -12.78 5.99
C LEU A 99 -13.44 -13.90 6.12
N SER A 100 -13.84 -15.13 6.43
CA SER A 100 -12.94 -16.28 6.52
C SER A 100 -12.38 -16.74 5.17
N THR A 101 -13.04 -16.35 4.07
CA THR A 101 -12.64 -16.71 2.70
C THR A 101 -11.63 -15.74 2.10
N LEU A 102 -11.21 -14.72 2.86
CA LEU A 102 -10.30 -13.70 2.35
C LEU A 102 -8.87 -14.24 2.27
N GLU A 103 -8.25 -14.02 1.12
CA GLU A 103 -6.85 -14.32 0.86
C GLU A 103 -6.04 -13.03 0.63
N PRO A 104 -4.71 -13.06 0.83
CA PRO A 104 -3.84 -11.93 0.50
C PRO A 104 -4.01 -11.51 -0.96
N THR A 105 -4.28 -10.22 -1.16
CA THR A 105 -4.59 -9.67 -2.48
C THR A 105 -3.90 -8.34 -2.72
N VAL A 106 -3.62 -8.07 -3.99
CA VAL A 106 -3.29 -6.75 -4.52
C VAL A 106 -4.35 -6.34 -5.54
N SER A 107 -4.31 -5.11 -5.98
CA SER A 107 -5.17 -4.63 -7.07
C SER A 107 -4.36 -3.92 -8.14
N GLY A 108 -4.93 -3.85 -9.32
CA GLY A 108 -4.31 -3.28 -10.51
C GLY A 108 -4.21 -4.31 -11.64
N PRO A 109 -3.44 -3.99 -12.71
CA PRO A 109 -2.65 -2.77 -12.89
C PRO A 109 -3.47 -1.52 -13.26
N LYS A 110 -4.71 -1.69 -13.79
CA LYS A 110 -5.45 -0.58 -14.39
C LYS A 110 -6.43 0.10 -13.45
N ARG A 111 -7.06 -0.66 -12.54
CA ARG A 111 -8.14 -0.14 -11.70
C ARG A 111 -7.97 -0.60 -10.25
N PRO A 112 -8.30 0.28 -9.27
CA PRO A 112 -8.17 -0.08 -7.85
C PRO A 112 -9.04 -1.26 -7.41
N GLN A 113 -10.12 -1.54 -8.11
CA GLN A 113 -11.02 -2.65 -7.83
C GLN A 113 -10.64 -3.96 -8.53
N ASP A 114 -9.66 -3.96 -9.44
CA ASP A 114 -9.19 -5.19 -10.08
C ASP A 114 -8.41 -6.01 -9.07
N LYS A 115 -8.99 -7.11 -8.62
CA LYS A 115 -8.44 -7.95 -7.57
C LYS A 115 -7.56 -9.06 -8.16
N ILE A 116 -6.33 -9.17 -7.65
CA ILE A 116 -5.40 -10.25 -7.98
C ILE A 116 -4.95 -10.90 -6.66
N LEU A 117 -5.03 -12.24 -6.57
CA LEU A 117 -4.45 -12.95 -5.44
C LEU A 117 -2.93 -12.88 -5.52
N VAL A 118 -2.27 -12.68 -4.39
CA VAL A 118 -0.79 -12.60 -4.35
C VAL A 118 -0.15 -13.85 -4.94
N LYS A 119 -0.74 -15.02 -4.72
CA LYS A 119 -0.28 -16.29 -5.29
C LYS A 119 -0.37 -16.36 -6.82
N ASP A 120 -1.24 -15.56 -7.44
CA ASP A 120 -1.48 -15.56 -8.88
C ASP A 120 -0.76 -14.38 -9.60
N LEU A 121 -0.04 -13.55 -8.84
CA LEU A 121 0.53 -12.31 -9.34
C LEU A 121 1.52 -12.53 -10.49
N GLU A 122 2.37 -13.54 -10.38
CA GLU A 122 3.34 -13.89 -11.43
C GLU A 122 2.65 -14.28 -12.74
N ASN A 123 1.66 -15.17 -12.66
CA ASN A 123 0.90 -15.60 -13.84
C ASN A 123 0.16 -14.42 -14.48
N LYS A 124 -0.41 -13.56 -13.63
CA LYS A 124 -1.11 -12.36 -14.12
C LYS A 124 -0.17 -11.38 -14.82
N PHE A 125 1.04 -11.21 -14.30
CA PHE A 125 2.05 -10.40 -14.96
C PHE A 125 2.46 -10.98 -16.32
N LYS A 126 2.66 -12.30 -16.43
CA LYS A 126 2.93 -12.99 -17.70
C LYS A 126 1.82 -12.77 -18.72
N GLU A 127 0.55 -12.85 -18.29
CA GLU A 127 -0.61 -12.57 -19.15
C GLU A 127 -0.59 -11.12 -19.66
N VAL A 128 -0.29 -10.15 -18.80
CA VAL A 128 -0.20 -8.73 -19.18
C VAL A 128 0.92 -8.52 -20.20
N LEU A 129 2.11 -9.06 -19.96
CA LEU A 129 3.22 -8.98 -20.90
C LEU A 129 2.84 -9.53 -22.27
N LYS A 130 2.22 -10.71 -22.30
CA LYS A 130 1.82 -11.36 -23.55
C LYS A 130 0.72 -10.58 -24.29
N ASN A 131 -0.34 -10.19 -23.58
CA ASN A 131 -1.55 -9.66 -24.21
C ASN A 131 -1.45 -8.17 -24.55
N GLU A 132 -0.70 -7.39 -23.76
CA GLU A 132 -0.64 -5.94 -23.91
C GLU A 132 0.67 -5.46 -24.56
N PHE A 133 1.76 -6.23 -24.36
CA PHE A 133 3.08 -5.86 -24.87
C PHE A 133 3.63 -6.85 -25.91
N SER A 134 2.89 -7.94 -26.22
CA SER A 134 3.31 -8.99 -27.17
C SER A 134 4.67 -9.59 -26.83
N ARG A 135 4.95 -9.76 -25.53
CA ARG A 135 6.22 -10.28 -25.00
C ARG A 135 5.99 -11.54 -24.19
N GLU A 136 6.97 -12.44 -24.23
CA GLU A 136 7.03 -13.58 -23.33
C GLU A 136 7.93 -13.25 -22.13
N TYR A 137 7.45 -13.57 -20.93
CA TYR A 137 8.25 -13.43 -19.73
C TYR A 137 9.46 -14.36 -19.78
N GLN A 138 10.64 -13.78 -19.71
CA GLN A 138 11.88 -14.54 -19.56
C GLN A 138 12.23 -14.61 -18.08
N PRO A 139 12.37 -15.83 -17.51
CA PRO A 139 12.77 -15.98 -16.13
C PRO A 139 14.15 -15.34 -15.90
N LYS A 140 14.32 -14.68 -14.78
CA LYS A 140 15.60 -14.10 -14.36
C LYS A 140 16.64 -15.23 -14.27
N ASP A 141 17.85 -14.99 -14.76
CA ASP A 141 18.96 -15.92 -14.55
C ASP A 141 19.19 -16.10 -13.04
N GLU A 142 19.14 -17.33 -12.53
CA GLU A 142 19.33 -17.66 -11.11
C GLU A 142 20.65 -17.11 -10.54
N ARG A 143 21.64 -16.82 -11.40
CA ARG A 143 22.88 -16.16 -11.04
C ARG A 143 22.68 -14.74 -10.50
N THR A 144 21.62 -14.05 -10.93
CA THR A 144 21.25 -12.73 -10.40
C THR A 144 20.65 -12.80 -9.00
N GLU A 145 19.96 -13.90 -8.68
CA GLU A 145 19.38 -14.14 -7.36
C GLU A 145 20.42 -14.58 -6.33
N SER A 146 21.37 -15.42 -6.73
CA SER A 146 22.50 -15.85 -5.89
C SER A 146 23.51 -14.74 -5.65
N ALA A 147 23.73 -13.86 -6.62
CA ALA A 147 24.51 -12.64 -6.45
C ALA A 147 23.81 -11.69 -5.46
N TRP A 148 22.48 -11.58 -5.53
CA TRP A 148 21.70 -10.76 -4.61
C TRP A 148 21.80 -11.22 -3.14
N LEU A 149 21.77 -12.52 -2.88
CA LEU A 149 21.96 -13.08 -1.53
C LEU A 149 23.40 -12.84 -1.03
N LYS A 150 24.40 -12.83 -1.93
CA LYS A 150 25.80 -12.53 -1.60
C LYS A 150 26.07 -11.03 -1.45
N GLU A 151 25.41 -10.18 -2.24
CA GLU A 151 25.57 -8.72 -2.19
C GLU A 151 24.74 -8.05 -1.09
N GLY A 152 23.72 -8.72 -0.57
CA GLY A 152 22.92 -8.23 0.56
C GLY A 152 23.62 -8.33 1.92
N GLY A 153 24.77 -8.96 1.99
CA GLY A 153 25.42 -9.31 3.24
C GLY A 153 26.77 -8.65 3.55
N SER A 154 27.39 -7.88 2.66
CA SER A 154 28.71 -7.31 2.97
C SER A 154 28.77 -5.79 2.78
N GLY A 155 28.73 -5.11 3.91
CA GLY A 155 29.52 -3.96 4.27
C GLY A 155 30.00 -3.01 3.17
N THR A 156 29.17 -2.03 2.82
CA THR A 156 29.71 -0.71 2.60
C THR A 156 29.09 0.20 3.64
N GLU A 157 29.92 0.79 4.47
CA GLU A 157 29.59 1.78 5.47
C GLU A 157 28.59 2.79 4.89
N PHE A 158 27.41 2.85 5.49
CA PHE A 158 26.47 3.92 5.21
C PHE A 158 27.02 5.18 5.90
N VAL A 159 27.80 5.96 5.19
CA VAL A 159 28.04 7.34 5.58
C VAL A 159 26.71 8.06 5.41
N PHE A 160 26.14 8.49 6.52
CA PHE A 160 25.07 9.50 6.54
C PHE A 160 25.61 10.81 5.95
N GLY A 161 25.71 10.87 4.62
CA GLY A 161 26.14 12.01 3.86
C GLY A 161 24.95 12.54 3.08
N LYS A 162 24.71 13.83 3.20
CA LYS A 162 23.76 14.60 2.40
C LYS A 162 23.75 14.06 0.98
N VAL A 163 22.61 13.54 0.54
CA VAL A 163 22.38 13.22 -0.87
C VAL A 163 22.63 14.51 -1.65
N PRO A 164 23.56 14.56 -2.59
CA PRO A 164 23.76 15.75 -3.41
C PRO A 164 22.47 15.97 -4.21
N ILE A 165 21.80 17.07 -3.96
CA ILE A 165 20.55 17.42 -4.63
C ILE A 165 20.78 17.82 -6.09
N HIS A 166 22.00 18.11 -6.48
CA HIS A 166 22.40 18.44 -7.83
C HIS A 166 23.84 17.94 -8.12
N GLY A 167 23.91 16.84 -8.81
CA GLY A 167 25.09 16.37 -9.51
C GLY A 167 24.63 15.35 -10.55
N GLU A 168 24.81 15.63 -11.83
CA GLU A 168 24.59 14.64 -12.88
C GLU A 168 25.56 13.49 -12.66
N VAL A 169 25.07 12.41 -12.06
CA VAL A 169 25.83 11.16 -12.00
C VAL A 169 25.85 10.62 -13.41
N LYS A 170 27.00 10.68 -14.07
CA LYS A 170 27.18 10.08 -15.38
C LYS A 170 26.85 8.60 -15.29
N SER A 171 25.81 8.18 -16.01
CA SER A 171 25.37 6.80 -16.07
C SER A 171 25.54 6.29 -17.50
N GLU A 172 26.22 5.16 -17.64
CA GLU A 172 26.27 4.41 -18.89
C GLU A 172 25.06 3.46 -18.90
N ILE A 173 24.26 3.50 -19.96
CA ILE A 173 23.04 2.70 -20.13
C ILE A 173 23.24 1.80 -21.33
N ILE A 174 23.28 0.49 -21.10
CA ILE A 174 23.48 -0.56 -22.11
C ILE A 174 22.20 -1.38 -22.20
N VAL A 175 21.55 -1.35 -23.37
CA VAL A 175 20.34 -2.10 -23.63
C VAL A 175 20.69 -3.50 -24.14
N ASP A 176 20.01 -4.51 -23.63
CA ASP A 176 20.01 -5.87 -24.14
C ASP A 176 18.60 -6.21 -24.67
N ASP A 177 18.42 -6.01 -25.96
CA ASP A 177 17.12 -6.23 -26.62
C ASP A 177 16.68 -7.68 -26.60
N SER A 178 17.64 -8.63 -26.54
CA SER A 178 17.33 -10.06 -26.54
C SER A 178 16.67 -10.54 -25.25
N HIS A 179 16.89 -9.84 -24.14
CA HIS A 179 16.39 -10.21 -22.81
C HIS A 179 15.49 -9.13 -22.19
N HIS A 180 15.07 -8.11 -22.95
CA HIS A 180 14.34 -6.96 -22.42
C HIS A 180 14.91 -6.49 -21.08
N SER A 181 16.22 -6.23 -21.08
CA SER A 181 16.94 -5.80 -19.90
C SER A 181 17.88 -4.65 -20.21
N VAL A 182 18.13 -3.83 -19.20
CA VAL A 182 19.02 -2.67 -19.32
C VAL A 182 20.01 -2.68 -18.18
N ARG A 183 21.27 -2.66 -18.52
CA ARG A 183 22.38 -2.53 -17.58
C ARG A 183 22.69 -1.06 -17.37
N ILE A 184 22.71 -0.64 -16.12
CA ILE A 184 23.03 0.74 -15.72
C ILE A 184 24.32 0.70 -14.92
N LYS A 185 25.36 1.38 -15.42
CA LYS A 185 26.62 1.56 -14.73
C LYS A 185 26.74 2.99 -14.24
N GLN A 186 27.04 3.15 -12.98
CA GLN A 186 27.38 4.40 -12.32
C GLN A 186 28.76 4.25 -11.67
N THR A 187 29.38 5.34 -11.26
CA THR A 187 30.78 5.37 -10.75
C THR A 187 31.09 4.25 -9.74
N ASN A 188 30.13 3.89 -8.86
CA ASN A 188 30.33 2.88 -7.81
C ASN A 188 29.21 1.83 -7.75
N LYS A 189 28.35 1.76 -8.75
CA LYS A 189 27.21 0.85 -8.75
C LYS A 189 26.91 0.37 -10.16
N GLU A 190 26.65 -0.91 -10.27
CA GLU A 190 26.15 -1.52 -11.50
C GLU A 190 24.92 -2.38 -11.14
N TYR A 191 23.87 -2.27 -11.93
CA TYR A 191 22.66 -3.07 -11.77
C TYR A 191 21.92 -3.25 -13.08
N VAL A 192 21.10 -4.28 -13.14
CA VAL A 192 20.28 -4.61 -14.31
C VAL A 192 18.81 -4.42 -13.99
N LEU A 193 18.12 -3.68 -14.84
CA LEU A 193 16.65 -3.61 -14.85
C LEU A 193 16.09 -4.51 -15.94
N SER A 194 14.97 -5.14 -15.67
CA SER A 194 14.23 -5.97 -16.63
C SER A 194 12.73 -5.85 -16.40
N ASP A 195 11.95 -6.42 -17.29
CA ASP A 195 10.50 -6.50 -17.13
C ASP A 195 10.11 -7.09 -15.76
N GLY A 196 9.08 -6.53 -15.13
CA GLY A 196 8.59 -6.92 -13.82
C GLY A 196 9.32 -6.32 -12.62
N HIS A 197 10.41 -5.57 -12.83
CA HIS A 197 11.07 -4.88 -11.72
C HIS A 197 10.18 -3.80 -11.12
N ILE A 198 10.17 -3.74 -9.77
CA ILE A 198 9.54 -2.65 -9.03
C ILE A 198 10.51 -1.46 -9.02
N VAL A 199 10.05 -0.31 -9.49
CA VAL A 199 10.83 0.94 -9.53
C VAL A 199 10.28 2.01 -8.57
N ILE A 200 9.06 1.85 -8.08
CA ILE A 200 8.44 2.71 -7.05
C ILE A 200 7.84 1.81 -5.96
N ALA A 201 8.12 2.14 -4.70
CA ALA A 201 7.42 1.58 -3.55
C ALA A 201 7.00 2.73 -2.61
N ALA A 202 5.70 2.90 -2.39
CA ALA A 202 5.20 4.04 -1.62
C ALA A 202 4.21 3.62 -0.55
N ILE A 203 4.46 4.08 0.68
CA ILE A 203 3.48 4.03 1.77
C ILE A 203 2.69 5.32 1.69
N THR A 204 1.41 5.19 1.33
CA THR A 204 0.50 6.31 1.06
C THR A 204 -0.43 6.60 2.23
N SER A 205 -1.11 7.75 2.22
CA SER A 205 -1.86 8.24 3.38
C SER A 205 -3.25 7.63 3.57
N CYS A 206 -3.95 7.27 2.50
CA CYS A 206 -5.39 7.04 2.54
C CYS A 206 -5.84 5.96 3.51
N THR A 207 -5.36 4.73 3.37
CA THR A 207 -5.71 3.61 4.26
C THR A 207 -4.92 3.65 5.57
N ASN A 208 -3.71 4.15 5.55
CA ASN A 208 -2.77 4.08 6.67
C ASN A 208 -3.08 5.09 7.77
N THR A 209 -3.66 6.23 7.44
CA THR A 209 -4.04 7.26 8.43
C THR A 209 -5.12 6.76 9.37
N SER A 210 -6.05 5.97 8.85
CA SER A 210 -7.18 5.48 9.62
C SER A 210 -6.81 4.31 10.55
N ASN A 211 -5.74 3.57 10.25
CA ASN A 211 -5.40 2.34 10.97
C ASN A 211 -3.95 2.32 11.47
N PRO A 212 -3.70 2.77 12.71
CA PRO A 212 -2.37 2.75 13.30
C PRO A 212 -1.73 1.35 13.38
N ALA A 213 -2.54 0.29 13.55
CA ALA A 213 -2.02 -1.07 13.64
C ALA A 213 -1.31 -1.51 12.35
N VAL A 214 -1.84 -1.13 11.19
CA VAL A 214 -1.21 -1.42 9.89
C VAL A 214 0.13 -0.71 9.76
N MET A 215 0.22 0.55 10.21
CA MET A 215 1.47 1.32 10.15
C MET A 215 2.53 0.80 11.12
N VAL A 216 2.12 0.42 12.34
CA VAL A 216 3.01 -0.21 13.31
C VAL A 216 3.49 -1.57 12.77
N GLY A 217 2.59 -2.35 12.16
CA GLY A 217 2.93 -3.61 11.48
C GLY A 217 3.96 -3.41 10.36
N ALA A 218 3.80 -2.38 9.53
CA ALA A 218 4.78 -2.03 8.50
C ALA A 218 6.15 -1.65 9.09
N GLY A 219 6.16 -0.88 10.18
CA GLY A 219 7.38 -0.52 10.90
C GLY A 219 8.09 -1.73 11.53
N LEU A 220 7.33 -2.67 12.12
CA LEU A 220 7.88 -3.91 12.65
C LEU A 220 8.43 -4.82 11.55
N LEU A 221 7.76 -4.88 10.40
CA LEU A 221 8.26 -5.58 9.22
C LEU A 221 9.58 -4.96 8.74
N ALA A 222 9.66 -3.63 8.69
CA ALA A 222 10.88 -2.92 8.34
C ALA A 222 12.02 -3.24 9.32
N ARG A 223 11.76 -3.25 10.64
CA ARG A 223 12.71 -3.65 11.68
C ARG A 223 13.25 -5.06 11.43
N ASN A 224 12.36 -6.02 11.29
CA ASN A 224 12.74 -7.41 11.03
C ASN A 224 13.57 -7.56 9.75
N ALA A 225 13.24 -6.78 8.71
CA ALA A 225 14.00 -6.78 7.46
C ALA A 225 15.41 -6.20 7.65
N VAL A 226 15.52 -5.08 8.35
CA VAL A 226 16.81 -4.42 8.65
C VAL A 226 17.70 -5.33 9.52
N GLU A 227 17.15 -5.97 10.55
CA GLU A 227 17.85 -6.92 11.41
C GLU A 227 18.37 -8.14 10.65
N LYS A 228 17.66 -8.58 9.61
CA LYS A 228 18.10 -9.64 8.68
C LYS A 228 19.06 -9.15 7.59
N GLY A 229 19.50 -7.91 7.63
CA GLY A 229 20.42 -7.33 6.65
C GLY A 229 19.78 -6.97 5.30
N LEU A 230 18.45 -7.07 5.17
CA LEU A 230 17.77 -6.70 3.93
C LEU A 230 17.83 -5.19 3.68
N ARG A 231 17.94 -4.81 2.41
CA ARG A 231 17.98 -3.42 1.96
C ARG A 231 17.12 -3.22 0.73
N THR A 232 16.58 -2.02 0.59
CA THR A 232 15.88 -1.63 -0.63
C THR A 232 16.87 -1.49 -1.79
N LYS A 233 16.52 -2.04 -2.94
CA LYS A 233 17.34 -1.94 -4.15
C LYS A 233 17.54 -0.48 -4.56
N SER A 234 18.74 -0.15 -5.10
CA SER A 234 19.11 1.22 -5.41
C SER A 234 18.25 1.89 -6.48
N TRP A 235 17.64 1.10 -7.37
CA TRP A 235 16.74 1.59 -8.41
C TRP A 235 15.30 1.80 -7.94
N VAL A 236 14.92 1.33 -6.75
CA VAL A 236 13.57 1.52 -6.21
C VAL A 236 13.47 2.89 -5.54
N LYS A 237 12.57 3.72 -6.04
CA LYS A 237 12.19 4.96 -5.40
C LYS A 237 11.18 4.67 -4.29
N THR A 238 11.60 4.86 -3.06
CA THR A 238 10.73 4.66 -1.88
C THR A 238 10.22 5.99 -1.34
N SER A 239 9.05 5.98 -0.73
CA SER A 239 8.50 7.16 -0.05
C SER A 239 7.49 6.78 1.02
N LEU A 240 7.39 7.62 2.05
CA LEU A 240 6.36 7.58 3.08
C LEU A 240 5.61 8.91 3.06
N ALA A 241 4.31 8.88 2.82
CA ALA A 241 3.45 10.04 2.88
C ALA A 241 2.34 9.82 3.92
N PRO A 242 2.58 10.11 5.21
CA PRO A 242 1.58 9.95 6.25
C PRO A 242 0.38 10.87 6.03
N GLY A 243 -0.81 10.47 6.44
CA GLY A 243 -2.00 11.32 6.34
C GLY A 243 -2.00 12.47 7.33
N SER A 244 -1.31 12.34 8.46
CA SER A 244 -1.19 13.37 9.47
C SER A 244 0.09 13.22 10.31
N LYS A 245 0.42 14.29 11.05
CA LYS A 245 1.54 14.29 12.00
C LYS A 245 1.38 13.27 13.14
N VAL A 246 0.19 12.77 13.42
CA VAL A 246 -0.06 11.73 14.41
C VAL A 246 0.69 10.45 14.02
N VAL A 247 0.67 10.08 12.73
CA VAL A 247 1.39 8.91 12.20
C VAL A 247 2.89 9.02 12.48
N THR A 248 3.48 10.15 12.14
CA THR A 248 4.90 10.40 12.41
C THR A 248 5.21 10.30 13.90
N LYS A 249 4.38 10.92 14.74
CA LYS A 249 4.59 10.91 16.20
C LYS A 249 4.56 9.53 16.82
N TYR A 250 3.64 8.63 16.42
CA TYR A 250 3.64 7.30 17.02
C TYR A 250 4.75 6.41 16.44
N LEU A 251 5.15 6.60 15.18
CA LEU A 251 6.33 5.93 14.62
C LEU A 251 7.62 6.37 15.33
N GLU A 252 7.80 7.65 15.58
CA GLU A 252 8.92 8.20 16.35
C GLU A 252 8.93 7.65 17.79
N ARG A 253 7.79 7.68 18.48
CA ARG A 253 7.67 7.18 19.86
C ARG A 253 7.95 5.68 20.00
N SER A 254 7.67 4.90 18.95
CA SER A 254 7.97 3.46 18.91
C SER A 254 9.36 3.15 18.36
N GLY A 255 10.09 4.16 17.86
CA GLY A 255 11.39 3.99 17.22
C GLY A 255 11.34 3.29 15.86
N LEU A 256 10.13 3.11 15.28
CA LEU A 256 9.95 2.40 14.02
C LEU A 256 10.25 3.26 12.78
N ASN A 257 10.29 4.58 12.93
CA ASN A 257 10.70 5.48 11.87
C ASN A 257 12.15 5.20 11.43
N VAL A 258 13.05 4.87 12.36
CA VAL A 258 14.47 4.57 12.06
C VAL A 258 14.59 3.38 11.11
N ASP A 259 13.81 2.33 11.34
CA ASP A 259 13.82 1.12 10.52
C ASP A 259 13.22 1.37 9.13
N LEU A 260 12.14 2.14 9.05
CA LEU A 260 11.56 2.58 7.79
C LEU A 260 12.53 3.44 6.98
N GLU A 261 13.22 4.38 7.61
CA GLU A 261 14.24 5.23 6.99
C GLU A 261 15.46 4.43 6.54
N ALA A 262 15.88 3.40 7.29
CA ALA A 262 16.94 2.48 6.89
C ALA A 262 16.58 1.72 5.59
N LEU A 263 15.30 1.46 5.35
CA LEU A 263 14.76 0.97 4.08
C LEU A 263 14.41 2.10 3.09
N ARG A 264 14.83 3.34 3.38
CA ARG A 264 14.66 4.53 2.54
C ARG A 264 13.21 5.02 2.41
N PHE A 265 12.29 4.58 3.25
CA PHE A 265 10.94 5.13 3.34
C PHE A 265 10.93 6.43 4.16
N HIS A 266 11.53 7.48 3.61
CA HIS A 266 11.54 8.81 4.24
C HIS A 266 10.20 9.50 4.08
N THR A 267 9.81 10.30 5.07
CA THR A 267 8.63 11.17 4.95
C THR A 267 8.87 12.26 3.91
N VAL A 268 8.11 12.22 2.82
CA VAL A 268 8.23 13.17 1.69
C VAL A 268 7.15 14.26 1.72
N GLY A 269 6.13 14.11 2.55
CA GLY A 269 5.03 15.04 2.70
C GLY A 269 3.88 14.40 3.47
N TYR A 270 2.80 15.14 3.66
CA TYR A 270 1.60 14.66 4.35
C TYR A 270 0.39 14.74 3.41
N GLY A 271 -0.53 13.78 3.55
CA GLY A 271 -1.76 13.73 2.78
C GLY A 271 -1.63 12.93 1.47
N CYS A 272 -2.52 13.20 0.53
CA CYS A 272 -2.67 12.42 -0.71
C CYS A 272 -1.59 12.75 -1.75
N THR A 273 -0.34 12.45 -1.48
CA THR A 273 0.78 12.62 -2.42
C THR A 273 0.85 11.47 -3.42
N SER A 274 1.53 10.40 -3.06
CA SER A 274 1.73 9.24 -3.95
C SER A 274 0.43 8.52 -4.33
N CYS A 275 -0.62 8.62 -3.49
CA CYS A 275 -1.92 7.99 -3.73
C CYS A 275 -2.65 8.53 -4.97
N ILE A 276 -2.40 9.78 -5.34
CA ILE A 276 -2.98 10.45 -6.52
C ILE A 276 -1.96 10.59 -7.67
N GLY A 277 -0.90 9.80 -7.65
CA GLY A 277 0.12 9.81 -8.70
C GLY A 277 1.23 10.86 -8.53
N ASN A 278 1.26 11.61 -7.42
CA ASN A 278 2.30 12.61 -7.14
C ASN A 278 3.57 11.99 -6.51
N SER A 279 4.01 10.84 -7.00
CA SER A 279 5.27 10.23 -6.57
C SER A 279 6.49 11.01 -7.07
N GLY A 280 6.28 11.96 -7.97
CA GLY A 280 7.33 12.66 -8.71
C GLY A 280 8.03 11.74 -9.73
N PRO A 281 8.93 12.28 -10.55
CA PRO A 281 9.61 11.52 -11.59
C PRO A 281 10.52 10.44 -11.00
N LEU A 282 10.77 9.40 -11.78
CA LEU A 282 11.83 8.44 -11.48
C LEU A 282 13.20 9.14 -11.51
N PRO A 283 14.22 8.61 -10.80
CA PRO A 283 15.58 9.07 -10.98
C PRO A 283 15.97 9.04 -12.47
N PRO A 284 16.68 10.06 -12.99
CA PRO A 284 16.89 10.21 -14.44
C PRO A 284 17.48 8.97 -15.11
N ALA A 285 18.47 8.31 -14.48
CA ALA A 285 19.09 7.10 -15.03
C ALA A 285 18.08 5.93 -15.13
N ILE A 286 17.15 5.81 -14.15
CA ILE A 286 16.12 4.78 -14.15
C ILE A 286 15.07 5.09 -15.22
N ALA A 287 14.60 6.34 -15.31
CA ALA A 287 13.67 6.76 -16.34
C ALA A 287 14.22 6.48 -17.74
N THR A 288 15.46 6.91 -18.00
CA THR A 288 16.13 6.67 -19.29
C THR A 288 16.31 5.18 -19.60
N ALA A 289 16.59 4.35 -18.59
CA ALA A 289 16.72 2.92 -18.79
C ALA A 289 15.39 2.25 -19.12
N VAL A 290 14.32 2.66 -18.43
CA VAL A 290 12.97 2.17 -18.71
C VAL A 290 12.55 2.55 -20.14
N ASP A 291 12.77 3.81 -20.54
CA ASP A 291 12.40 4.29 -21.85
C ASP A 291 13.22 3.62 -22.98
N LYS A 292 14.56 3.58 -22.84
CA LYS A 292 15.43 2.98 -23.86
C LYS A 292 15.27 1.47 -24.02
N GLY A 293 15.03 0.77 -22.90
CA GLY A 293 14.79 -0.67 -22.91
C GLY A 293 13.33 -1.04 -23.11
N GLU A 294 12.44 -0.04 -23.27
CA GLU A 294 10.99 -0.22 -23.35
C GLU A 294 10.45 -1.15 -22.26
N LEU A 295 11.03 -1.07 -21.03
CA LEU A 295 10.76 -2.01 -19.97
C LEU A 295 9.35 -1.86 -19.40
N VAL A 296 8.70 -2.99 -19.12
CA VAL A 296 7.44 -3.06 -18.39
C VAL A 296 7.73 -3.20 -16.91
N VAL A 297 7.78 -2.07 -16.22
CA VAL A 297 8.10 -1.98 -14.80
C VAL A 297 6.85 -1.76 -13.94
N ALA A 298 6.97 -1.99 -12.63
CA ALA A 298 5.85 -1.90 -11.70
C ALA A 298 6.06 -0.88 -10.59
N SER A 299 4.96 -0.38 -10.06
CA SER A 299 4.90 0.34 -8.79
C SER A 299 4.10 -0.45 -7.77
N VAL A 300 4.50 -0.39 -6.49
CA VAL A 300 3.76 -0.94 -5.36
C VAL A 300 3.37 0.20 -4.43
N LEU A 301 2.07 0.41 -4.29
CA LEU A 301 1.50 1.46 -3.47
C LEU A 301 0.61 0.86 -2.39
N SER A 302 0.65 1.37 -1.18
CA SER A 302 -0.29 1.00 -0.12
C SER A 302 -1.65 1.69 -0.26
N GLY A 303 -1.78 2.59 -1.23
CA GLY A 303 -3.03 3.28 -1.56
C GLY A 303 -3.90 2.51 -2.54
N ASN A 304 -5.10 2.99 -2.74
CA ASN A 304 -6.12 2.35 -3.57
C ASN A 304 -6.51 3.15 -4.78
N ARG A 305 -5.90 4.30 -5.00
CA ARG A 305 -6.15 5.16 -6.15
C ARG A 305 -4.90 5.24 -7.00
N ASN A 306 -5.02 4.82 -8.19
CA ASN A 306 -3.96 4.92 -9.22
C ASN A 306 -4.45 5.75 -10.39
#